data_edf8aaa2c1ea33a3078e68be005be6cf
#
_entry.id   edf8aaa2c1ea33a3078e68be005be6cf
#
_cell.length_a   1.000
_cell.length_b   1.000
_cell.length_c   1.000
_cell.angle_alpha   90.00
_cell.angle_beta   90.00
_cell.angle_gamma   90.00
#
_symmetry.space_group_name_H-M   'P 1'
#
loop_
_entity.id
_entity.type
_entity.pdbx_description
1 polymer ?
#
loop_
_entity_poly.entity_id
_entity_poly.type
_entity_poly.pdbx_seq_one_letter_code
_entity_poly.pdbx_strand_id
1 'polypeptide(L)'
;MKTFESLFTELSEKAKIRPEGSLTVDELDKGTHFIGKKIIEEAGETWMAAEYEGADRTAEEMSQLLYHVQVMMIKHGLTLEDVYKHL
;
A
#
# COMPACT_ATOMS: atom_id res chain seq x y z
N MET A 1 11.17 9.64 -10.42
CA MET A 1 10.59 9.40 -9.08
C MET A 1 9.22 8.74 -9.21
N LYS A 2 8.96 7.76 -8.38
CA LYS A 2 7.67 7.08 -8.36
C LYS A 2 6.63 7.97 -7.69
N THR A 3 5.42 8.05 -8.27
CA THR A 3 4.31 8.80 -7.69
C THR A 3 3.25 7.82 -7.20
N PHE A 4 2.23 8.33 -6.50
CA PHE A 4 1.12 7.49 -6.06
C PHE A 4 0.44 6.83 -7.26
N GLU A 5 0.24 7.59 -8.33
CA GLU A 5 -0.38 7.09 -9.56
C GLU A 5 0.49 6.05 -10.27
N SER A 6 1.78 6.30 -10.40
CA SER A 6 2.66 5.34 -11.07
C SER A 6 2.84 4.06 -10.26
N LEU A 7 2.84 4.17 -8.94
CA LEU A 7 2.86 2.99 -8.09
C LEU A 7 1.60 2.14 -8.31
N PHE A 8 0.44 2.79 -8.38
CA PHE A 8 -0.81 2.07 -8.60
C PHE A 8 -0.79 1.32 -9.95
N THR A 9 -0.26 1.96 -10.99
CA THR A 9 -0.09 1.33 -12.30
C THR A 9 0.83 0.11 -12.20
N GLU A 10 1.96 0.26 -11.52
CA GLU A 10 2.93 -0.82 -11.32
C GLU A 10 2.30 -2.01 -10.60
N LEU A 11 1.59 -1.74 -9.49
CA LEU A 11 0.98 -2.81 -8.70
C LEU A 11 -0.17 -3.49 -9.43
N SER A 12 -0.96 -2.71 -10.19
CA SER A 12 -2.04 -3.26 -11.02
C SER A 12 -1.48 -4.21 -12.07
N GLU A 13 -0.34 -3.85 -12.67
CA GLU A 13 0.33 -4.68 -13.66
C GLU A 13 0.84 -5.97 -13.02
N LYS A 14 1.44 -5.89 -11.84
CA LYS A 14 1.89 -7.07 -11.11
C LYS A 14 0.74 -8.01 -10.77
N ALA A 15 -0.42 -7.45 -10.44
CA ALA A 15 -1.61 -8.26 -10.15
C ALA A 15 -2.07 -9.05 -11.38
N LYS A 16 -1.89 -8.50 -12.59
CA LYS A 16 -2.26 -9.17 -13.84
C LYS A 16 -1.22 -10.22 -14.25
N ILE A 17 0.05 -9.82 -14.28
CA ILE A 17 1.14 -10.65 -14.77
C ILE A 17 1.52 -11.73 -13.78
N ARG A 18 1.39 -11.42 -12.49
CA ARG A 18 1.70 -12.31 -11.38
C ARG A 18 3.15 -12.84 -11.44
N PRO A 19 4.15 -11.92 -11.41
CA PRO A 19 5.54 -12.36 -11.51
C PRO A 19 5.91 -13.27 -10.34
N GLU A 20 6.68 -14.30 -10.64
CA GLU A 20 7.16 -15.23 -9.62
C GLU A 20 8.01 -14.47 -8.60
N GLY A 21 7.79 -14.76 -7.31
CA GLY A 21 8.53 -14.13 -6.22
C GLY A 21 8.04 -12.74 -5.85
N SER A 22 6.95 -12.27 -6.44
CA SER A 22 6.41 -10.95 -6.12
C SER A 22 5.76 -10.91 -4.75
N LEU A 23 6.24 -10.00 -3.89
CA LEU A 23 5.65 -9.80 -2.57
C LEU A 23 4.23 -9.23 -2.68
N THR A 24 3.96 -8.42 -3.71
CA THR A 24 2.64 -7.86 -3.96
C THR A 24 1.63 -8.96 -4.28
N VAL A 25 2.00 -9.88 -5.18
CA VAL A 25 1.13 -11.01 -5.52
C VAL A 25 0.87 -11.88 -4.29
N ASP A 26 1.91 -12.14 -3.51
CA ASP A 26 1.81 -12.92 -2.28
C ASP A 26 0.82 -12.28 -1.30
N GLU A 27 0.92 -10.98 -1.11
CA GLU A 27 0.02 -10.23 -0.22
C GLU A 27 -1.43 -10.27 -0.72
N LEU A 28 -1.63 -10.08 -2.03
CA LEU A 28 -2.96 -10.18 -2.63
C LEU A 28 -3.57 -11.57 -2.39
N ASP A 29 -2.76 -12.61 -2.56
CA ASP A 29 -3.22 -14.00 -2.39
C ASP A 29 -3.57 -14.30 -0.93
N LYS A 30 -2.90 -13.67 0.02
CA LYS A 30 -3.21 -13.84 1.44
C LYS A 30 -4.53 -13.21 1.84
N GLY A 31 -5.01 -12.24 1.08
CA GLY A 31 -6.37 -11.73 1.19
C GLY A 31 -6.55 -10.50 2.07
N THR A 32 -7.80 -10.06 2.13
CA THR A 32 -8.21 -8.80 2.77
C THR A 32 -7.76 -8.69 4.23
N HIS A 33 -7.94 -9.75 5.00
CA HIS A 33 -7.59 -9.73 6.43
C HIS A 33 -6.10 -9.46 6.63
N PHE A 34 -5.25 -10.17 5.87
CA PHE A 34 -3.80 -9.98 5.95
C PHE A 34 -3.41 -8.56 5.56
N ILE A 35 -3.98 -8.05 4.45
CA ILE A 35 -3.71 -6.68 3.99
C ILE A 35 -4.13 -5.68 5.04
N GLY A 36 -5.30 -5.89 5.68
CA GLY A 36 -5.80 -5.01 6.73
C GLY A 36 -4.85 -4.96 7.93
N LYS A 37 -4.29 -6.08 8.32
CA LYS A 37 -3.30 -6.13 9.41
C LYS A 37 -2.05 -5.34 9.05
N LYS A 38 -1.62 -5.40 7.79
CA LYS A 38 -0.47 -4.62 7.32
C LYS A 38 -0.75 -3.12 7.37
N ILE A 39 -1.96 -2.71 7.00
CA ILE A 39 -2.37 -1.30 7.07
C ILE A 39 -2.28 -0.81 8.52
N ILE A 40 -2.81 -1.58 9.46
CA ILE A 40 -2.78 -1.20 10.88
C ILE A 40 -1.35 -1.14 11.41
N GLU A 41 -0.51 -2.11 11.05
CA GLU A 41 0.90 -2.11 11.45
C GLU A 41 1.61 -0.85 10.97
N GLU A 42 1.47 -0.51 9.70
CA GLU A 42 2.16 0.65 9.12
C GLU A 42 1.59 1.96 9.64
N ALA A 43 0.28 2.01 9.91
CA ALA A 43 -0.33 3.19 10.53
C ALA A 43 0.26 3.42 11.92
N GLY A 44 0.39 2.36 12.71
CA GLY A 44 1.01 2.44 14.04
C GLY A 44 2.47 2.85 13.98
N GLU A 45 3.23 2.27 13.04
CA GLU A 45 4.63 2.62 12.86
C GLU A 45 4.80 4.06 12.38
N THR A 46 3.88 4.56 11.55
CA THR A 46 3.88 5.97 11.13
C THR A 46 3.72 6.88 12.34
N TRP A 47 2.78 6.57 13.21
CA TRP A 47 2.54 7.33 14.42
C TRP A 47 3.78 7.32 15.33
N MET A 48 4.33 6.14 15.59
CA MET A 48 5.53 6.00 16.44
C MET A 48 6.71 6.76 15.86
N ALA A 49 6.91 6.68 14.55
CA ALA A 49 7.98 7.41 13.90
C ALA A 49 7.82 8.93 14.05
N ALA A 50 6.60 9.41 13.91
CA ALA A 50 6.31 10.84 14.06
C ALA A 50 6.58 11.33 15.48
N GLU A 51 6.28 10.51 16.48
CA GLU A 51 6.50 10.87 17.87
C GLU A 51 7.99 10.81 18.26
N TYR A 52 8.72 9.80 17.77
CA TYR A 52 10.01 9.44 18.38
C TYR A 52 11.19 9.28 17.43
N GLU A 53 10.97 9.20 16.12
CA GLU A 53 12.03 8.78 15.20
C GLU A 53 12.43 9.82 14.14
N GLY A 54 11.70 10.92 14.04
CA GLY A 54 12.02 12.01 13.14
C GLY A 54 11.37 11.93 11.78
N ALA A 55 11.54 12.99 11.00
CA ALA A 55 10.82 13.22 9.75
C ALA A 55 11.09 12.16 8.68
N ASP A 56 12.34 11.74 8.52
CA ASP A 56 12.71 10.80 7.47
C ASP A 56 12.07 9.43 7.69
N ARG A 57 12.13 8.93 8.92
CA ARG A 57 11.49 7.66 9.26
C ARG A 57 9.97 7.76 9.14
N THR A 58 9.40 8.89 9.52
CA THR A 58 7.97 9.12 9.38
C THR A 58 7.54 9.03 7.91
N ALA A 59 8.29 9.70 7.03
CA ALA A 59 8.00 9.67 5.60
C ALA A 59 8.14 8.25 5.03
N GLU A 60 9.13 7.50 5.48
CA GLU A 60 9.35 6.13 5.05
C GLU A 60 8.15 5.24 5.45
N GLU A 61 7.71 5.35 6.71
CA GLU A 61 6.57 4.57 7.18
C GLU A 61 5.27 4.96 6.48
N MET A 62 5.09 6.27 6.18
CA MET A 62 3.95 6.71 5.39
C MET A 62 3.94 6.08 4.01
N SER A 63 5.10 5.95 3.37
CA SER A 63 5.18 5.33 2.05
C SER A 63 4.78 3.86 2.11
N GLN A 64 5.15 3.15 3.17
CA GLN A 64 4.75 1.76 3.37
C GLN A 64 3.23 1.64 3.58
N LEU A 65 2.66 2.57 4.34
CA LEU A 65 1.22 2.62 4.55
C LEU A 65 0.48 2.82 3.24
N LEU A 66 0.93 3.78 2.42
CA LEU A 66 0.32 4.04 1.12
C LEU A 66 0.40 2.82 0.20
N TYR A 67 1.50 2.09 0.25
CA TYR A 67 1.66 0.87 -0.53
C TYR A 67 0.56 -0.15 -0.18
N HIS A 68 0.37 -0.42 1.10
CA HIS A 68 -0.63 -1.42 1.53
C HIS A 68 -2.07 -0.94 1.26
N VAL A 69 -2.31 0.37 1.33
CA VAL A 69 -3.61 0.93 0.94
C VAL A 69 -3.89 0.61 -0.52
N GLN A 70 -2.88 0.77 -1.39
CA GLN A 70 -3.05 0.45 -2.81
C GLN A 70 -3.26 -1.05 -3.06
N VAL A 71 -2.57 -1.90 -2.31
CA VAL A 71 -2.78 -3.35 -2.41
C VAL A 71 -4.23 -3.68 -2.06
N MET A 72 -4.77 -3.04 -1.03
CA MET A 72 -6.18 -3.21 -0.64
C MET A 72 -7.12 -2.74 -1.76
N MET A 73 -6.82 -1.60 -2.37
CA MET A 73 -7.61 -1.10 -3.51
C MET A 73 -7.67 -2.12 -4.63
N ILE A 74 -6.52 -2.65 -5.01
CA ILE A 74 -6.42 -3.64 -6.09
C ILE A 74 -7.18 -4.92 -5.72
N LYS A 75 -7.05 -5.36 -4.48
CA LYS A 75 -7.75 -6.56 -4.00
C LYS A 75 -9.26 -6.44 -4.16
N HIS A 76 -9.79 -5.24 -3.96
CA HIS A 76 -11.23 -4.99 -4.03
C HIS A 76 -11.68 -4.40 -5.36
N GLY A 77 -10.81 -4.34 -6.37
CA GLY A 77 -11.17 -3.84 -7.70
C GLY A 77 -11.46 -2.36 -7.74
N LEU A 78 -10.93 -1.59 -6.77
CA LEU A 78 -11.12 -0.15 -6.71
C LEU A 78 -10.10 0.58 -7.57
N THR A 79 -10.55 1.64 -8.26
CA THR A 79 -9.67 2.51 -9.03
C THR A 79 -9.26 3.71 -8.18
N LEU A 80 -8.27 4.46 -8.66
CA LEU A 80 -7.90 5.73 -8.02
C LEU A 80 -9.10 6.68 -7.96
N GLU A 81 -9.90 6.74 -9.04
CA GLU A 81 -11.08 7.58 -9.08
C GLU A 81 -12.10 7.21 -8.02
N ASP A 82 -12.27 5.91 -7.75
CA ASP A 82 -13.20 5.47 -6.72
C ASP A 82 -12.85 6.06 -5.35
N VAL A 83 -11.56 6.21 -5.08
CA VAL A 83 -11.10 6.79 -3.81
C VAL A 83 -11.10 8.31 -3.87
N TYR A 84 -10.58 8.88 -4.96
CA TYR A 84 -10.45 10.33 -5.12
C TYR A 84 -11.78 11.08 -5.04
N LYS A 85 -12.86 10.47 -5.54
CA LYS A 85 -14.16 11.13 -5.52
C LYS A 85 -14.68 11.43 -4.10
N HIS A 86 -14.10 10.77 -3.11
CA HIS A 86 -14.48 11.01 -1.71
C HIS A 86 -13.59 12.05 -1.02
N LEU A 87 -12.53 12.50 -1.68
CA LEU A 87 -11.67 13.53 -1.12
C LEU A 87 -12.29 14.92 -1.31
#